data_2538c28c4338d4bf223b2f2ad04bdd9e
#
_entry.id   2538c28c4338d4bf223b2f2ad04bdd9e
#
_cell.length_a   1.000
_cell.length_b   1.000
_cell.length_c   1.000
_cell.angle_alpha   90.00
_cell.angle_beta   90.00
_cell.angle_gamma   90.00
#
_symmetry.space_group_name_H-M   'P 1'
#
loop_
_entity.id
_entity.type
_entity.pdbx_description
1 polymer ?
#
loop_
_entity_poly.entity_id
_entity_poly.type
_entity_poly.pdbx_seq_one_letter_code
_entity_poly.pdbx_strand_id
1 'polypeptide(L)'
;LITGVRLLSVYTITPDSFILAIRGMKPRHVFPLQNITEIEKEYTKSGKLKSIVIRYRKEGMYHNFLVIKKDDVNIEGILNAILHYRPSVSVR
;
A
#
# COMPACT_ATOMS: atom_id res chain seq x y z
N LEU A 1 -7.68 -9.32 -8.87
CA LEU A 1 -6.44 -9.64 -8.16
C LEU A 1 -5.25 -8.98 -8.88
N ILE A 2 -4.56 -8.11 -8.15
CA ILE A 2 -3.37 -7.44 -8.66
C ILE A 2 -2.19 -7.81 -7.75
N THR A 3 -1.14 -8.34 -8.35
CA THR A 3 0.05 -8.80 -7.64
C THR A 3 1.29 -8.16 -8.23
N GLY A 4 2.16 -7.67 -7.36
CA GLY A 4 3.45 -7.12 -7.77
C GLY A 4 4.57 -7.70 -6.95
N VAL A 5 5.71 -7.89 -7.59
CA VAL A 5 6.90 -8.46 -6.98
C VAL A 5 8.08 -7.54 -7.25
N ARG A 6 8.86 -7.24 -6.21
CA ARG A 6 10.14 -6.57 -6.37
C ARG A 6 11.12 -7.13 -5.34
N LEU A 7 12.27 -7.63 -5.80
CA LEU A 7 13.25 -8.28 -4.94
C LEU A 7 12.57 -9.37 -4.10
N LEU A 8 12.50 -9.17 -2.78
CA LEU A 8 11.91 -10.12 -1.84
C LEU A 8 10.48 -9.78 -1.45
N SER A 9 9.99 -8.59 -1.78
CA SER A 9 8.66 -8.15 -1.36
C SER A 9 7.61 -8.47 -2.42
N VAL A 10 6.44 -8.92 -1.96
CA VAL A 10 5.30 -9.26 -2.80
C VAL A 10 4.08 -8.54 -2.24
N TYR A 11 3.36 -7.83 -3.10
CA TYR A 11 2.05 -7.30 -2.73
C TYR A 11 0.96 -7.97 -3.54
N THR A 12 -0.20 -8.15 -2.91
CA THR A 12 -1.40 -8.67 -3.56
C THR A 12 -2.56 -7.79 -3.15
N ILE A 13 -3.26 -7.23 -4.11
CA ILE A 13 -4.42 -6.38 -3.87
C ILE A 13 -5.62 -6.97 -4.58
N THR A 14 -6.64 -7.29 -3.79
CA THR A 14 -7.92 -7.78 -4.28
C THR A 14 -8.97 -6.70 -4.05
N PRO A 15 -10.19 -6.82 -4.59
CA PRO A 15 -11.25 -5.86 -4.27
C PRO A 15 -11.53 -5.71 -2.77
N ASP A 16 -11.17 -6.73 -1.99
CA ASP A 16 -11.48 -6.78 -0.56
C ASP A 16 -10.28 -6.57 0.36
N SER A 17 -9.05 -6.84 -0.10
CA SER A 17 -7.91 -6.93 0.80
C SER A 17 -6.63 -6.37 0.21
N PHE A 18 -5.79 -5.83 1.12
CA PHE A 18 -4.41 -5.48 0.85
C PHE A 18 -3.52 -6.45 1.60
N ILE A 19 -2.56 -7.05 0.91
CA ILE A 19 -1.63 -8.02 1.49
C ILE A 19 -0.22 -7.65 1.05
N LEU A 20 0.68 -7.49 2.03
CA LEU A 20 2.10 -7.24 1.78
C LEU A 20 2.91 -8.27 2.54
N ALA A 21 3.80 -8.96 1.85
CA ALA A 21 4.63 -10.01 2.43
C ALA A 21 6.05 -9.96 1.89
N ILE A 22 6.97 -10.57 2.63
CA ILE A 22 8.27 -10.92 2.10
C ILE A 22 8.13 -12.28 1.41
N ARG A 23 8.71 -12.42 0.23
CA ARG A 23 8.62 -13.62 -0.58
C ARG A 23 8.97 -14.87 0.23
N GLY A 24 8.08 -15.87 0.20
CA GLY A 24 8.27 -17.13 0.92
C GLY A 24 7.96 -17.06 2.42
N MET A 25 7.55 -15.92 2.94
CA MET A 25 7.18 -15.74 4.35
C MET A 25 5.69 -15.45 4.50
N LYS A 26 5.21 -15.54 5.74
CA LYS A 26 3.82 -15.18 6.05
C LYS A 26 3.58 -13.70 5.75
N PRO A 27 2.37 -13.31 5.33
CA PRO A 27 2.02 -11.91 5.10
C PRO A 27 2.28 -11.07 6.36
N ARG A 28 2.96 -9.93 6.18
CA ARG A 28 3.27 -9.01 7.27
C ARG A 28 2.15 -8.01 7.53
N HIS A 29 1.53 -7.56 6.45
CA HIS A 29 0.49 -6.54 6.52
C HIS A 29 -0.71 -7.05 5.73
N VAL A 30 -1.78 -7.32 6.45
CA VAL A 30 -3.05 -7.78 5.85
C VAL A 30 -4.16 -6.94 6.48
N PHE A 31 -4.90 -6.22 5.67
CA PHE A 31 -6.05 -5.45 6.14
C PHE A 31 -7.07 -5.28 5.00
N PRO A 32 -8.36 -5.10 5.36
CA PRO A 32 -9.39 -4.85 4.35
C PRO A 32 -9.09 -3.58 3.56
N LEU A 33 -9.22 -3.64 2.26
CA LEU A 33 -8.95 -2.50 1.39
C LEU A 33 -9.86 -1.30 1.74
N GLN A 34 -11.09 -1.59 2.12
CA GLN A 34 -12.06 -0.57 2.54
C GLN A 34 -11.66 0.18 3.81
N ASN A 35 -10.71 -0.35 4.58
CA ASN A 35 -10.24 0.31 5.80
C ASN A 35 -9.22 1.42 5.51
N ILE A 36 -8.71 1.51 4.29
CA ILE A 36 -7.81 2.59 3.90
C ILE A 36 -8.59 3.91 3.94
N THR A 37 -8.09 4.85 4.73
CA THR A 37 -8.71 6.17 4.88
C THR A 37 -8.04 7.21 4.00
N GLU A 38 -6.72 7.11 3.82
CA GLU A 38 -5.96 8.10 3.09
C GLU A 38 -4.63 7.51 2.62
N ILE A 39 -4.14 8.03 1.49
CA ILE A 39 -2.80 7.73 1.00
C ILE A 39 -2.07 9.05 0.83
N GLU A 40 -0.88 9.14 1.41
CA GLU A 40 -0.03 10.32 1.32
C GLU A 40 1.22 9.98 0.52
N LYS A 41 1.50 10.78 -0.49
CA LYS A 41 2.70 10.61 -1.33
C LYS A 41 3.82 11.49 -0.82
N GLU A 42 5.02 10.93 -0.72
CA GLU A 42 6.22 11.67 -0.36
C GLU A 42 7.16 11.72 -1.55
N TYR A 43 7.75 12.87 -1.78
CA TYR A 43 8.64 13.12 -2.92
C TYR A 43 10.04 13.46 -2.46
N THR A 44 11.03 13.14 -3.31
CA THR A 44 12.40 13.58 -3.12
C THR A 44 12.52 15.07 -3.46
N LYS A 45 13.67 15.67 -3.13
CA LYS A 45 13.95 17.07 -3.49
C LYS A 45 13.91 17.30 -5.00
N SER A 46 14.18 16.27 -5.80
CA SER A 46 14.11 16.33 -7.25
C SER A 46 12.69 16.12 -7.82
N GLY A 47 11.69 15.92 -6.95
CA GLY A 47 10.31 15.75 -7.38
C GLY A 47 9.92 14.33 -7.74
N LYS A 48 10.77 13.35 -7.47
CA LYS A 48 10.46 11.94 -7.72
C LYS A 48 9.74 11.30 -6.54
N LEU A 49 8.80 10.43 -6.81
CA LEU A 49 8.06 9.70 -5.77
C LEU A 49 9.03 8.82 -4.97
N LYS A 50 9.11 9.07 -3.68
CA LYS A 50 10.04 8.40 -2.76
C LYS A 50 9.36 7.28 -1.99
N SER A 51 8.18 7.55 -1.47
CA SER A 51 7.42 6.61 -0.64
C SER A 51 5.96 6.99 -0.62
N ILE A 52 5.13 6.07 -0.13
CA ILE A 52 3.73 6.35 0.17
C ILE A 52 3.45 5.92 1.60
N VAL A 53 2.55 6.65 2.26
CA VAL A 53 2.05 6.33 3.57
C VAL A 53 0.58 5.97 3.41
N ILE A 54 0.24 4.73 3.72
CA ILE A 54 -1.15 4.25 3.66
C ILE A 54 -1.71 4.32 5.08
N ARG A 55 -2.70 5.19 5.28
CA ARG A 55 -3.40 5.29 6.56
C ARG A 55 -4.64 4.43 6.50
N TYR A 56 -4.82 3.58 7.50
CA TYR A 56 -5.94 2.65 7.52
C TYR A 56 -6.46 2.45 8.95
N ARG A 57 -7.70 2.01 9.05
CA ARG A 57 -8.31 1.65 10.32
C ARG A 57 -8.03 0.19 10.63
N LYS A 58 -7.66 -0.07 11.87
CA LYS A 58 -7.49 -1.42 12.38
C LYS A 58 -8.31 -1.55 13.65
N GLU A 59 -8.90 -2.71 13.87
CA GLU A 59 -9.73 -2.97 15.03
C GLU A 59 -8.98 -2.61 16.33
N GLY A 60 -9.61 -1.78 17.16
CA GLY A 60 -9.01 -1.30 18.38
C GLY A 60 -8.00 -0.15 18.23
N MET A 61 -7.72 0.28 17.01
CA MET A 61 -6.76 1.37 16.75
C MET A 61 -7.31 2.31 15.68
N TYR A 62 -7.44 3.58 16.03
CA TYR A 62 -8.00 4.58 15.12
C TYR A 62 -7.03 5.04 14.02
N HIS A 63 -5.73 4.98 14.30
CA HIS A 63 -4.72 5.50 13.39
C HIS A 63 -3.59 4.50 13.24
N ASN A 64 -3.67 3.69 12.22
CA ASN A 64 -2.55 2.88 11.76
C ASN A 64 -2.04 3.43 10.46
N PHE A 65 -0.75 3.29 10.24
CA PHE A 65 -0.16 3.66 8.97
C PHE A 65 0.92 2.66 8.56
N LEU A 66 1.07 2.52 7.24
CA LEU A 66 2.09 1.68 6.64
C LEU A 66 2.89 2.55 5.68
N VAL A 67 4.20 2.64 5.91
CA VAL A 67 5.12 3.35 5.03
C VAL A 67 5.73 2.36 4.05
N ILE A 68 5.57 2.63 2.77
CA ILE A 68 6.11 1.79 1.70
C ILE A 68 7.08 2.62 0.87
N LYS A 69 8.34 2.20 0.85
CA LYS A 69 9.40 2.89 0.10
C LYS A 69 9.54 2.29 -1.29
N LYS A 70 9.96 3.12 -2.24
CA LYS A 70 10.14 2.70 -3.64
C LYS A 70 11.12 1.54 -3.81
N ASP A 71 12.07 1.41 -2.87
CA ASP A 71 13.08 0.34 -2.93
C ASP A 71 12.55 -1.01 -2.47
N ASP A 72 11.45 -1.02 -1.72
CA ASP A 72 10.85 -2.25 -1.21
C ASP A 72 9.95 -2.93 -2.23
N VAL A 73 9.10 -2.13 -2.90
CA VAL A 73 8.16 -2.61 -3.92
C VAL A 73 7.87 -1.49 -4.92
N ASN A 74 7.20 -1.81 -6.00
CA ASN A 74 6.72 -0.84 -6.97
C ASN A 74 5.53 -0.06 -6.38
N ILE A 75 5.81 1.09 -5.76
CA ILE A 75 4.78 1.89 -5.08
C ILE A 75 3.75 2.48 -6.04
N GLU A 76 4.13 2.80 -7.27
CA GLU A 76 3.18 3.27 -8.28
C GLU A 76 2.19 2.18 -8.64
N GLY A 77 2.66 0.94 -8.76
CA GLY A 77 1.81 -0.21 -9.00
C GLY A 77 0.82 -0.44 -7.87
N ILE A 78 1.27 -0.31 -6.61
CA ILE A 78 0.40 -0.43 -5.44
C ILE A 78 -0.64 0.68 -5.44
N LEU A 79 -0.23 1.92 -5.65
CA LEU A 79 -1.13 3.07 -5.68
C LEU A 79 -2.21 2.90 -6.75
N ASN A 80 -1.79 2.54 -7.96
CA ASN A 80 -2.72 2.33 -9.07
C ASN A 80 -3.69 1.18 -8.80
N ALA A 81 -3.21 0.10 -8.17
CA ALA A 81 -4.06 -1.03 -7.83
C ALA A 81 -5.11 -0.67 -6.78
N ILE A 82 -4.72 0.09 -5.76
CA ILE A 82 -5.66 0.58 -4.74
C ILE A 82 -6.72 1.48 -5.39
N LEU A 83 -6.29 2.41 -6.22
CA LEU A 83 -7.20 3.32 -6.91
C LEU A 83 -8.11 2.62 -7.92
N HIS A 84 -7.63 1.52 -8.49
CA HIS A 84 -8.46 0.70 -9.39
C HIS A 84 -9.70 0.14 -8.66
N TYR A 85 -9.52 -0.34 -7.45
CA TYR A 85 -10.62 -0.90 -6.65
C TYR A 85 -11.34 0.13 -5.78
N ARG A 86 -10.65 1.22 -5.43
CA ARG A 86 -11.20 2.30 -4.60
C ARG A 86 -10.83 3.67 -5.16
N PRO A 87 -11.44 4.08 -6.28
CA PRO A 87 -11.10 5.34 -6.92
C PRO A 87 -11.44 6.58 -6.06
N SER A 88 -12.27 6.42 -5.05
CA SER A 88 -12.68 7.53 -4.17
C SER A 88 -11.76 7.73 -2.96
N VAL A 89 -10.73 6.89 -2.78
CA VAL A 89 -9.81 7.06 -1.66
C VAL A 89 -9.06 8.39 -1.79
N SER A 90 -8.88 9.09 -0.65
CA SER A 90 -8.16 10.36 -0.64
C SER A 90 -6.66 10.13 -0.83
N VAL A 91 -6.08 10.79 -1.83
CA VAL A 91 -4.64 10.76 -2.12
C VAL A 91 -4.09 12.18 -2.03
N ARG A 92 -3.10 12.37 -1.21
CA ARG A 92 -2.42 13.67 -1.07
C ARG A 92 -1.09 13.71 -1.77
#